data_7000c1d908e4b123557bcac5a927b555
#
_entry.id   7000c1d908e4b123557bcac5a927b555
#
_cell.length_a   1.000
_cell.length_b   1.000
_cell.length_c   1.000
_cell.angle_alpha   90.00
_cell.angle_beta   90.00
_cell.angle_gamma   90.00
#
_symmetry.space_group_name_H-M   'P 1'
#
loop_
_entity.id
_entity.type
_entity.pdbx_description
1 polymer ?
#
loop_
_entity_poly.entity_id
_entity_poly.type
_entity_poly.pdbx_seq_one_letter_code
_entity_poly.pdbx_strand_id
1 'polypeptide(L)'
;WLAPAINIHRNPLCGRNFEYFSEDPRLAGEMAAAITQGVQQENGYYVTVKHYACNNQEDNRNGVSSNLSERALREIYLRGFEICVREAHAKSIMTSYNKINGVWGHYHYDLVQTILRREWGYQGNVMTDWWMRNAPSPEFPHLRANAYRVRSGVDVLMPGSRNFMDKRKKSDGTLLSTYKKESGITLGELQYNAKTVLQCV
;
A
#
# COMPACT_ATOMS: atom_id res chain seq x y z
N TRP A 1 -8.75 -7.46 9.04
CA TRP A 1 -9.38 -8.07 7.87
C TRP A 1 -8.80 -7.52 6.59
N LEU A 2 -8.36 -8.41 5.65
CA LEU A 2 -7.68 -8.00 4.41
C LEU A 2 -8.68 -7.69 3.27
N ALA A 3 -9.62 -6.84 3.54
CA ALA A 3 -10.67 -6.34 2.65
C ALA A 3 -11.16 -4.98 3.18
N PRO A 4 -11.92 -4.19 2.40
CA PRO A 4 -12.37 -4.43 1.03
C PRO A 4 -11.29 -4.18 -0.04
N ALA A 5 -11.46 -4.83 -1.21
CA ALA A 5 -10.69 -4.54 -2.41
C ALA A 5 -11.49 -3.60 -3.31
N ILE A 6 -10.91 -2.46 -3.71
CA ILE A 6 -11.66 -1.36 -4.33
C ILE A 6 -11.05 -0.82 -5.62
N ASN A 7 -10.22 -1.61 -6.27
CA ASN A 7 -9.73 -1.22 -7.58
C ASN A 7 -10.89 -1.18 -8.60
N ILE A 8 -10.75 -0.32 -9.61
CA ILE A 8 -11.81 -0.04 -10.57
C ILE A 8 -11.98 -1.22 -11.56
N HIS A 9 -13.20 -1.60 -11.89
CA HIS A 9 -13.53 -2.50 -13.00
C HIS A 9 -13.23 -1.84 -14.34
N ARG A 10 -11.95 -1.71 -14.68
CA ARG A 10 -11.52 -1.06 -15.94
C ARG A 10 -11.60 -2.01 -17.12
N ASN A 11 -11.33 -3.29 -16.91
CA ASN A 11 -11.30 -4.32 -17.94
C ASN A 11 -12.06 -5.55 -17.45
N PRO A 12 -13.06 -6.05 -18.18
CA PRO A 12 -13.83 -7.23 -17.77
C PRO A 12 -12.98 -8.50 -17.65
N LEU A 13 -11.81 -8.54 -18.30
CA LEU A 13 -10.87 -9.66 -18.23
C LEU A 13 -9.94 -9.62 -17.02
N CYS A 14 -10.04 -8.60 -16.15
CA CYS A 14 -9.25 -8.59 -14.91
C CYS A 14 -9.67 -9.72 -14.00
N GLY A 15 -8.74 -10.61 -13.66
CA GLY A 15 -9.00 -11.82 -12.87
C GLY A 15 -9.45 -11.58 -11.43
N ARG A 16 -9.45 -10.32 -10.95
CA ARG A 16 -9.89 -9.95 -9.60
C ARG A 16 -11.15 -9.10 -9.54
N ASN A 17 -11.84 -8.92 -10.67
CA ASN A 17 -13.11 -8.17 -10.67
C ASN A 17 -14.17 -8.78 -9.74
N PHE A 18 -14.08 -10.07 -9.42
CA PHE A 18 -15.01 -10.74 -8.49
C PHE A 18 -14.97 -10.16 -7.07
N GLU A 19 -13.87 -9.53 -6.64
CA GLU A 19 -13.73 -8.92 -5.33
C GLU A 19 -13.83 -7.38 -5.35
N TYR A 20 -13.88 -6.76 -6.53
CA TYR A 20 -14.03 -5.32 -6.72
C TYR A 20 -15.51 -4.94 -6.86
N PHE A 21 -15.86 -3.68 -6.65
CA PHE A 21 -17.27 -3.28 -6.54
C PHE A 21 -17.83 -2.69 -7.83
N SER A 22 -17.11 -1.80 -8.51
CA SER A 22 -17.65 -1.03 -9.62
C SER A 22 -16.57 -0.48 -10.55
N GLU A 23 -17.00 -0.06 -11.75
CA GLU A 23 -16.24 0.81 -12.63
C GLU A 23 -16.34 2.29 -12.20
N ASP A 24 -17.39 2.64 -11.46
CA ASP A 24 -17.57 3.97 -10.90
C ASP A 24 -16.75 4.12 -9.60
N PRO A 25 -15.78 5.04 -9.55
CA PRO A 25 -14.92 5.21 -8.38
C PRO A 25 -15.67 5.72 -7.14
N ARG A 26 -16.73 6.48 -7.33
CA ARG A 26 -17.55 6.97 -6.21
C ARG A 26 -18.37 5.83 -5.61
N LEU A 27 -19.07 5.08 -6.45
CA LEU A 27 -19.85 3.93 -5.98
C LEU A 27 -18.96 2.91 -5.27
N ALA A 28 -17.80 2.57 -5.85
CA ALA A 28 -16.83 1.67 -5.21
C ALA A 28 -16.36 2.20 -3.85
N GLY A 29 -16.09 3.51 -3.76
CA GLY A 29 -15.67 4.18 -2.53
C GLY A 29 -16.75 4.19 -1.46
N GLU A 30 -17.98 4.54 -1.80
CA GLU A 30 -19.13 4.59 -0.88
C GLU A 30 -19.46 3.20 -0.30
N MET A 31 -19.47 2.16 -1.15
CA MET A 31 -19.67 0.78 -0.70
C MET A 31 -18.56 0.33 0.25
N ALA A 32 -17.31 0.60 -0.09
CA ALA A 32 -16.18 0.25 0.75
C ALA A 32 -16.14 1.05 2.06
N ALA A 33 -16.56 2.32 2.02
CA ALA A 33 -16.67 3.15 3.21
C ALA A 33 -17.72 2.60 4.18
N ALA A 34 -18.88 2.20 3.68
CA ALA A 34 -19.94 1.57 4.49
C ALA A 34 -19.46 0.27 5.15
N ILE A 35 -18.75 -0.58 4.41
CA ILE A 35 -18.14 -1.80 4.96
C ILE A 35 -17.09 -1.46 6.02
N THR A 36 -16.24 -0.47 5.73
CA THR A 36 -15.19 -0.02 6.66
C THR A 36 -15.78 0.47 7.97
N GLN A 37 -16.80 1.32 7.90
CA GLN A 37 -17.51 1.82 9.09
C GLN A 37 -18.14 0.67 9.87
N GLY A 38 -18.87 -0.23 9.21
CA GLY A 38 -19.54 -1.35 9.86
C GLY A 38 -18.56 -2.28 10.60
N VAL A 39 -17.43 -2.61 10.00
CA VAL A 39 -16.42 -3.47 10.65
C VAL A 39 -15.72 -2.73 11.79
N GLN A 40 -15.40 -1.46 11.62
CA GLN A 40 -14.65 -0.68 12.61
C GLN A 40 -15.51 -0.14 13.76
N GLN A 41 -16.84 -0.33 13.75
CA GLN A 41 -17.70 -0.08 14.92
C GLN A 41 -17.37 -1.02 16.08
N GLU A 42 -16.89 -2.23 15.78
CA GLU A 42 -16.45 -3.18 16.78
C GLU A 42 -15.02 -2.90 17.21
N ASN A 43 -14.78 -2.79 18.51
CA ASN A 43 -13.47 -2.52 19.05
C ASN A 43 -12.45 -3.61 18.70
N GLY A 44 -11.29 -3.21 18.24
CA GLY A 44 -10.18 -4.12 17.91
C GLY A 44 -10.25 -4.73 16.53
N TYR A 45 -11.24 -4.39 15.69
CA TYR A 45 -11.33 -4.88 14.32
C TYR A 45 -11.05 -3.77 13.30
N TYR A 46 -10.18 -4.07 12.34
CA TYR A 46 -9.82 -3.13 11.29
C TYR A 46 -9.93 -3.78 9.91
N VAL A 47 -10.35 -2.96 8.95
CA VAL A 47 -10.27 -3.32 7.53
C VAL A 47 -8.89 -2.94 6.98
N THR A 48 -8.46 -3.62 5.93
CA THR A 48 -7.32 -3.23 5.11
C THR A 48 -7.80 -2.97 3.70
N VAL A 49 -7.98 -1.71 3.36
CA VAL A 49 -8.45 -1.30 2.04
C VAL A 49 -7.34 -1.52 1.02
N LYS A 50 -7.63 -2.19 -0.10
CA LYS A 50 -6.63 -2.66 -1.06
C LYS A 50 -7.12 -2.56 -2.51
N HIS A 51 -6.25 -2.56 -3.49
CA HIS A 51 -4.79 -2.44 -3.46
C HIS A 51 -4.43 -1.03 -3.89
N TYR A 52 -3.71 -0.31 -3.08
CA TYR A 52 -3.38 1.11 -3.28
C TYR A 52 -2.11 1.26 -4.12
N ALA A 53 -2.22 1.54 -5.42
CA ALA A 53 -3.37 1.77 -6.24
C ALA A 53 -3.17 1.17 -7.65
N CYS A 54 -4.22 1.29 -8.49
CA CYS A 54 -4.15 0.95 -9.92
C CYS A 54 -3.89 -0.53 -10.24
N ASN A 55 -4.28 -1.47 -9.38
CA ASN A 55 -4.23 -2.89 -9.70
C ASN A 55 -5.48 -3.31 -10.48
N ASN A 56 -5.52 -2.95 -11.78
CA ASN A 56 -6.68 -3.16 -12.66
C ASN A 56 -6.46 -4.28 -13.68
N GLN A 57 -5.39 -5.03 -13.57
CA GLN A 57 -5.12 -6.27 -14.32
C GLN A 57 -4.26 -7.21 -13.49
N GLU A 58 -4.47 -8.50 -13.66
CA GLU A 58 -3.70 -9.55 -12.97
C GLU A 58 -2.54 -10.09 -13.83
N ASP A 59 -2.70 -10.03 -15.16
CA ASP A 59 -1.62 -10.45 -16.05
C ASP A 59 -0.40 -9.55 -15.86
N ASN A 60 0.75 -10.20 -15.58
CA ASN A 60 2.01 -9.55 -15.27
C ASN A 60 1.94 -8.45 -14.18
N ARG A 61 1.02 -8.55 -13.21
CA ARG A 61 0.81 -7.53 -12.15
C ARG A 61 2.08 -7.13 -11.41
N ASN A 62 3.04 -8.05 -11.30
CA ASN A 62 4.34 -7.82 -10.67
C ASN A 62 5.37 -7.11 -11.57
N GLY A 63 5.01 -6.74 -12.78
CA GLY A 63 5.91 -6.11 -13.74
C GLY A 63 5.32 -4.92 -14.47
N VAL A 64 3.99 -4.86 -14.56
CA VAL A 64 3.28 -3.82 -15.31
C VAL A 64 3.42 -2.45 -14.66
N SER A 65 3.44 -1.42 -15.50
CA SER A 65 3.30 -0.02 -15.07
C SER A 65 1.96 0.54 -15.54
N SER A 66 1.14 0.98 -14.61
CA SER A 66 -0.07 1.75 -14.91
C SER A 66 0.35 3.20 -15.17
N ASN A 67 0.36 3.60 -16.44
CA ASN A 67 0.76 4.94 -16.84
C ASN A 67 -0.47 5.81 -17.08
N LEU A 68 -0.57 6.91 -16.35
CA LEU A 68 -1.75 7.77 -16.37
C LEU A 68 -1.40 9.20 -15.94
N SER A 69 -2.25 10.16 -16.30
CA SER A 69 -2.12 11.53 -15.82
C SER A 69 -2.44 11.61 -14.32
N GLU A 70 -1.90 12.62 -13.66
CA GLU A 70 -2.21 12.87 -12.24
C GLU A 70 -3.70 13.13 -12.02
N ARG A 71 -4.36 13.80 -12.95
CA ARG A 71 -5.80 14.03 -12.91
C ARG A 71 -6.57 12.71 -12.91
N ALA A 72 -6.26 11.80 -13.84
CA ALA A 72 -6.91 10.48 -13.88
C ALA A 72 -6.60 9.66 -12.62
N LEU A 73 -5.37 9.73 -12.11
CA LEU A 73 -4.98 9.07 -10.87
C LEU A 73 -5.87 9.54 -9.70
N ARG A 74 -6.02 10.85 -9.51
CA ARG A 74 -6.76 11.43 -8.39
C ARG A 74 -8.28 11.29 -8.53
N GLU A 75 -8.83 11.57 -9.70
CA GLU A 75 -10.27 11.62 -9.90
C GLU A 75 -10.91 10.22 -10.05
N ILE A 76 -10.13 9.23 -10.50
CA ILE A 76 -10.64 7.88 -10.78
C ILE A 76 -10.00 6.85 -9.83
N TYR A 77 -8.69 6.62 -9.94
CA TYR A 77 -8.05 5.45 -9.31
C TYR A 77 -7.82 5.61 -7.81
N LEU A 78 -7.69 6.84 -7.31
CA LEU A 78 -7.52 7.14 -5.89
C LEU A 78 -8.82 7.54 -5.20
N ARG A 79 -9.85 7.92 -5.95
CA ARG A 79 -11.09 8.49 -5.37
C ARG A 79 -11.77 7.57 -4.36
N GLY A 80 -11.87 6.29 -4.66
CA GLY A 80 -12.44 5.31 -3.72
C GLY A 80 -11.65 5.19 -2.42
N PHE A 81 -10.32 5.22 -2.51
CA PHE A 81 -9.44 5.21 -1.33
C PHE A 81 -9.58 6.49 -0.51
N GLU A 82 -9.67 7.65 -1.16
CA GLU A 82 -9.88 8.93 -0.49
C GLU A 82 -11.17 8.93 0.35
N ILE A 83 -12.27 8.43 -0.20
CA ILE A 83 -13.54 8.28 0.49
C ILE A 83 -13.37 7.38 1.73
N CYS A 84 -12.75 6.21 1.59
CA CYS A 84 -12.50 5.30 2.72
C CYS A 84 -11.66 5.94 3.83
N VAL A 85 -10.66 6.76 3.46
CA VAL A 85 -9.79 7.44 4.42
C VAL A 85 -10.50 8.60 5.11
N ARG A 86 -11.10 9.51 4.34
CA ARG A 86 -11.65 10.75 4.87
C ARG A 86 -13.01 10.57 5.55
N GLU A 87 -13.85 9.70 5.02
CA GLU A 87 -15.24 9.55 5.46
C GLU A 87 -15.45 8.33 6.37
N ALA A 88 -14.71 7.24 6.13
CA ALA A 88 -14.81 6.02 6.92
C ALA A 88 -13.64 5.78 7.88
N HIS A 89 -12.64 6.66 7.89
CA HIS A 89 -11.49 6.58 8.78
C HIS A 89 -10.79 5.21 8.76
N ALA A 90 -10.58 4.67 7.57
CA ALA A 90 -9.91 3.38 7.37
C ALA A 90 -8.59 3.31 8.15
N LYS A 91 -8.36 2.23 8.89
CA LYS A 91 -7.20 2.07 9.79
C LYS A 91 -6.02 1.37 9.14
N SER A 92 -6.23 0.62 8.05
CA SER A 92 -5.14 -0.04 7.34
C SER A 92 -5.34 0.04 5.82
N ILE A 93 -4.23 0.21 5.10
CA ILE A 93 -4.19 0.24 3.64
C ILE A 93 -3.08 -0.69 3.16
N MET A 94 -3.34 -1.44 2.08
CA MET A 94 -2.37 -2.32 1.43
C MET A 94 -1.96 -1.74 0.08
N THR A 95 -0.64 -1.60 -0.14
CA THR A 95 -0.11 -1.16 -1.42
C THR A 95 -0.25 -2.24 -2.50
N SER A 96 -0.27 -1.81 -3.77
CA SER A 96 -0.39 -2.70 -4.91
C SER A 96 0.96 -3.29 -5.36
N TYR A 97 0.89 -4.35 -6.17
CA TYR A 97 2.07 -4.97 -6.79
C TYR A 97 2.66 -4.16 -7.94
N ASN A 98 1.80 -3.49 -8.72
CA ASN A 98 2.16 -2.83 -9.95
C ASN A 98 2.95 -1.53 -9.73
N LYS A 99 3.57 -1.05 -10.80
CA LYS A 99 4.09 0.31 -10.86
C LYS A 99 2.98 1.29 -11.20
N ILE A 100 3.16 2.53 -10.77
CA ILE A 100 2.34 3.67 -11.17
C ILE A 100 3.31 4.70 -11.74
N ASN A 101 3.16 5.03 -13.01
CA ASN A 101 4.08 5.94 -13.72
C ASN A 101 5.57 5.56 -13.54
N GLY A 102 5.86 4.25 -13.60
CA GLY A 102 7.22 3.73 -13.48
C GLY A 102 7.69 3.43 -12.06
N VAL A 103 7.00 3.90 -11.02
CA VAL A 103 7.36 3.69 -9.60
C VAL A 103 6.50 2.59 -9.00
N TRP A 104 7.12 1.59 -8.35
CA TRP A 104 6.39 0.55 -7.63
C TRP A 104 5.49 1.14 -6.54
N GLY A 105 4.23 0.71 -6.44
CA GLY A 105 3.30 1.21 -5.44
C GLY A 105 3.83 1.20 -4.00
N HIS A 106 4.61 0.16 -3.66
CA HIS A 106 5.23 0.02 -2.34
C HIS A 106 6.56 0.79 -2.14
N TYR A 107 7.02 1.54 -3.15
CA TYR A 107 8.14 2.48 -3.09
C TYR A 107 7.71 3.92 -3.40
N HIS A 108 6.43 4.14 -3.66
CA HIS A 108 5.95 5.40 -4.20
C HIS A 108 5.77 6.45 -3.11
N TYR A 109 6.79 7.26 -2.89
CA TYR A 109 6.79 8.31 -1.85
C TYR A 109 5.60 9.27 -2.01
N ASP A 110 5.37 9.80 -3.22
CA ASP A 110 4.29 10.77 -3.43
C ASP A 110 2.91 10.15 -3.19
N LEU A 111 2.72 8.91 -3.62
CA LEU A 111 1.46 8.21 -3.39
C LEU A 111 1.16 8.05 -1.88
N VAL A 112 2.16 7.61 -1.10
CA VAL A 112 1.94 7.28 0.31
C VAL A 112 2.18 8.48 1.23
N GLN A 113 3.33 9.17 1.10
CA GLN A 113 3.63 10.27 2.01
C GLN A 113 2.92 11.56 1.63
N THR A 114 2.92 11.93 0.35
CA THR A 114 2.32 13.20 -0.09
C THR A 114 0.80 13.09 -0.11
N ILE A 115 0.24 12.20 -0.93
CA ILE A 115 -1.21 12.12 -1.14
C ILE A 115 -1.90 11.52 0.08
N LEU A 116 -1.57 10.26 0.43
CA LEU A 116 -2.28 9.54 1.48
C LEU A 116 -2.11 10.19 2.85
N ARG A 117 -0.86 10.42 3.28
CA ARG A 117 -0.60 10.90 4.65
C ARG A 117 -0.77 12.39 4.82
N ARG A 118 -0.21 13.23 3.93
CA ARG A 118 -0.24 14.69 4.11
C ARG A 118 -1.52 15.31 3.59
N GLU A 119 -1.94 15.00 2.36
CA GLU A 119 -3.12 15.65 1.79
C GLU A 119 -4.42 15.08 2.37
N TRP A 120 -4.51 13.75 2.59
CA TRP A 120 -5.72 13.14 3.16
C TRP A 120 -5.69 13.01 4.68
N GLY A 121 -4.57 13.31 5.33
CA GLY A 121 -4.43 13.25 6.78
C GLY A 121 -4.41 11.83 7.36
N TYR A 122 -4.07 10.82 6.55
CA TYR A 122 -4.09 9.42 6.97
C TYR A 122 -3.03 9.12 8.04
N GLN A 123 -3.44 8.55 9.15
CA GLN A 123 -2.57 8.18 10.28
C GLN A 123 -2.54 6.68 10.56
N GLY A 124 -3.26 5.90 9.77
CA GLY A 124 -3.31 4.45 9.92
C GLY A 124 -2.08 3.73 9.37
N ASN A 125 -2.12 2.41 9.48
CA ASN A 125 -1.07 1.51 9.02
C ASN A 125 -1.08 1.39 7.48
N VAL A 126 0.10 1.34 6.88
CA VAL A 126 0.30 1.00 5.47
C VAL A 126 1.12 -0.28 5.39
N MET A 127 0.57 -1.31 4.77
CA MET A 127 1.26 -2.58 4.57
C MET A 127 1.52 -2.84 3.09
N THR A 128 2.53 -3.68 2.79
CA THR A 128 2.69 -4.22 1.43
C THR A 128 1.70 -5.33 1.16
N ASP A 129 1.46 -5.64 -0.11
CA ASP A 129 0.98 -6.95 -0.49
C ASP A 129 2.05 -8.01 -0.21
N TRP A 130 1.74 -9.31 -0.39
CA TRP A 130 2.62 -10.43 -0.01
C TRP A 130 3.76 -10.64 -1.02
N TRP A 131 4.93 -11.00 -0.51
CA TRP A 131 6.11 -11.40 -1.31
C TRP A 131 6.47 -10.38 -2.40
N MET A 132 6.41 -9.11 -2.08
CA MET A 132 6.81 -8.06 -3.01
C MET A 132 8.22 -8.31 -3.54
N ARG A 133 8.41 -8.14 -4.84
CA ARG A 133 9.72 -8.28 -5.44
C ARG A 133 10.72 -7.33 -4.79
N ASN A 134 11.91 -7.84 -4.54
CA ASN A 134 13.05 -7.01 -4.17
C ASN A 134 13.57 -6.27 -5.41
N ALA A 135 12.80 -5.26 -5.84
CA ALA A 135 13.09 -4.44 -7.00
C ALA A 135 13.89 -3.21 -6.58
N PRO A 136 14.78 -2.69 -7.43
CA PRO A 136 15.43 -1.42 -7.17
C PRO A 136 14.38 -0.29 -7.13
N SER A 137 14.60 0.71 -6.27
CA SER A 137 13.87 1.96 -6.36
C SER A 137 14.21 2.65 -7.70
N PRO A 138 13.23 3.22 -8.41
CA PRO A 138 13.51 4.00 -9.63
C PRO A 138 14.47 5.16 -9.40
N GLU A 139 14.38 5.81 -8.24
CA GLU A 139 15.22 6.94 -7.86
C GLU A 139 16.65 6.48 -7.48
N PHE A 140 16.77 5.23 -6.99
CA PHE A 140 18.01 4.65 -6.54
C PHE A 140 18.16 3.21 -7.09
N PRO A 141 18.43 3.05 -8.40
CA PRO A 141 18.35 1.75 -9.08
C PRO A 141 19.31 0.68 -8.52
N HIS A 142 20.37 1.08 -7.86
CA HIS A 142 21.35 0.20 -7.24
C HIS A 142 20.96 -0.26 -5.83
N LEU A 143 19.92 0.33 -5.23
CA LEU A 143 19.51 0.07 -3.85
C LEU A 143 18.21 -0.73 -3.81
N ARG A 144 18.33 -1.97 -3.36
CA ARG A 144 17.22 -2.92 -3.18
C ARG A 144 16.88 -3.10 -1.71
N ALA A 145 16.86 -2.01 -0.94
CA ALA A 145 16.71 -2.07 0.49
C ALA A 145 15.26 -1.78 0.93
N ASN A 146 14.77 -2.51 1.92
CA ASN A 146 13.49 -2.25 2.56
C ASN A 146 13.43 -0.86 3.22
N ALA A 147 14.60 -0.24 3.50
CA ALA A 147 14.68 1.13 3.97
C ALA A 147 13.90 2.12 3.09
N TYR A 148 13.91 1.93 1.76
CA TYR A 148 13.16 2.79 0.83
C TYR A 148 11.65 2.61 0.93
N ARG A 149 11.18 1.37 1.20
CA ARG A 149 9.76 1.13 1.45
C ARG A 149 9.29 1.84 2.71
N VAL A 150 10.05 1.70 3.78
CA VAL A 150 9.76 2.39 5.06
C VAL A 150 9.82 3.91 4.89
N ARG A 151 10.83 4.42 4.18
CA ARG A 151 10.96 5.86 3.85
C ARG A 151 9.77 6.37 3.05
N SER A 152 9.26 5.58 2.12
CA SER A 152 8.05 5.93 1.36
C SER A 152 6.77 5.87 2.18
N GLY A 153 6.82 5.45 3.44
CA GLY A 153 5.68 5.46 4.36
C GLY A 153 4.98 4.11 4.53
N VAL A 154 5.58 3.03 4.06
CA VAL A 154 5.09 1.66 4.28
C VAL A 154 5.57 1.18 5.65
N ASP A 155 4.62 0.78 6.50
CA ASP A 155 4.90 0.43 7.90
C ASP A 155 5.15 -1.06 8.10
N VAL A 156 4.44 -1.92 7.37
CA VAL A 156 4.51 -3.38 7.53
C VAL A 156 4.83 -4.05 6.20
N LEU A 157 5.88 -4.86 6.22
CA LEU A 157 6.37 -5.60 5.05
C LEU A 157 5.86 -7.04 5.11
N MET A 158 4.90 -7.39 4.24
CA MET A 158 4.26 -8.70 4.26
C MET A 158 4.92 -9.73 3.32
N PRO A 159 5.00 -10.99 3.75
CA PRO A 159 4.62 -11.57 5.04
C PRO A 159 5.70 -11.38 6.13
N GLY A 160 6.58 -10.42 5.99
CA GLY A 160 7.74 -10.23 6.85
C GLY A 160 8.89 -11.17 6.46
N SER A 161 9.57 -11.72 7.46
CA SER A 161 10.63 -12.70 7.19
C SER A 161 10.07 -13.97 6.56
N ARG A 162 10.67 -14.44 5.48
CA ARG A 162 10.40 -15.78 4.93
C ARG A 162 10.65 -16.90 5.94
N ASN A 163 11.22 -16.58 7.10
CA ASN A 163 11.65 -17.53 8.11
C ASN A 163 10.54 -18.05 9.01
N PHE A 164 9.34 -17.51 8.96
CA PHE A 164 8.28 -18.07 9.81
C PHE A 164 7.97 -19.54 9.44
N MET A 165 8.12 -19.89 8.15
CA MET A 165 7.90 -21.25 7.64
C MET A 165 9.20 -21.99 7.29
N ASP A 166 10.32 -21.29 7.07
CA ASP A 166 11.61 -21.88 6.74
C ASP A 166 12.72 -21.33 7.63
N LYS A 167 12.99 -22.01 8.70
CA LYS A 167 14.03 -21.66 9.69
C LYS A 167 15.45 -21.49 9.10
N ARG A 168 15.66 -21.86 7.82
CA ARG A 168 16.95 -21.75 7.16
C ARG A 168 17.15 -20.45 6.38
N LYS A 169 16.08 -19.68 6.14
CA LYS A 169 16.16 -18.40 5.41
C LYS A 169 16.02 -17.22 6.37
N LYS A 170 17.11 -16.50 6.59
CA LYS A 170 17.11 -15.23 7.31
C LYS A 170 16.25 -14.20 6.59
N SER A 171 15.62 -13.28 7.31
CA SER A 171 15.03 -12.08 6.70
C SER A 171 16.08 -11.43 5.79
N ASP A 172 15.66 -10.69 4.77
CA ASP A 172 16.64 -10.04 3.89
C ASP A 172 17.56 -9.06 4.66
N GLY A 173 17.19 -8.71 5.89
CA GLY A 173 18.01 -7.90 6.81
C GLY A 173 18.30 -6.48 6.31
N THR A 174 17.78 -6.12 5.14
CA THR A 174 18.15 -4.86 4.48
C THR A 174 17.77 -3.63 5.30
N LEU A 175 16.74 -3.69 6.11
CA LEU A 175 16.36 -2.60 6.99
C LEU A 175 17.43 -2.36 8.07
N LEU A 176 17.74 -3.39 8.85
CA LEU A 176 18.73 -3.30 9.94
C LEU A 176 20.17 -3.13 9.40
N SER A 177 20.51 -3.83 8.32
CA SER A 177 21.86 -3.77 7.74
C SER A 177 22.19 -2.41 7.11
N THR A 178 21.18 -1.59 6.82
CA THR A 178 21.37 -0.23 6.27
C THR A 178 21.35 0.85 7.35
N TYR A 179 20.98 0.53 8.58
CA TYR A 179 20.98 1.48 9.69
C TYR A 179 22.37 2.10 9.92
N LYS A 180 22.42 3.42 10.04
CA LYS A 180 23.67 4.22 10.15
C LYS A 180 24.59 4.17 8.92
N LYS A 181 24.14 3.63 7.79
CA LYS A 181 24.88 3.73 6.54
C LYS A 181 24.35 4.87 5.68
N GLU A 182 25.19 5.35 4.78
CA GLU A 182 24.77 6.31 3.76
C GLU A 182 23.54 5.79 3.01
N SER A 183 22.54 6.63 2.80
CA SER A 183 21.26 6.29 2.17
C SER A 183 20.43 5.17 2.87
N GLY A 184 20.89 4.68 4.02
CA GLY A 184 20.17 3.68 4.82
C GLY A 184 19.03 4.28 5.64
N ILE A 185 18.37 3.40 6.40
CA ILE A 185 17.29 3.82 7.30
C ILE A 185 17.83 4.68 8.44
N THR A 186 17.13 5.76 8.74
CA THR A 186 17.46 6.64 9.86
C THR A 186 16.69 6.24 11.12
N LEU A 187 17.16 6.70 12.28
CA LEU A 187 16.45 6.50 13.54
C LEU A 187 15.07 7.17 13.52
N GLY A 188 14.98 8.37 12.95
CA GLY A 188 13.70 9.09 12.84
C GLY A 188 12.67 8.34 12.00
N GLU A 189 13.08 7.73 10.88
CA GLU A 189 12.21 6.90 10.05
C GLU A 189 11.73 5.65 10.80
N LEU A 190 12.63 5.00 11.56
CA LEU A 190 12.26 3.85 12.41
C LEU A 190 11.28 4.23 13.52
N GLN A 191 11.52 5.37 14.19
CA GLN A 191 10.64 5.87 15.25
C GLN A 191 9.26 6.25 14.70
N TYR A 192 9.23 6.93 13.56
CA TYR A 192 7.97 7.27 12.88
C TYR A 192 7.17 6.03 12.50
N ASN A 193 7.83 5.05 11.91
CA ASN A 193 7.22 3.78 11.54
C ASN A 193 6.70 3.00 12.77
N ALA A 194 7.50 2.88 13.81
CA ALA A 194 7.11 2.22 15.05
C ALA A 194 5.90 2.92 15.71
N LYS A 195 5.88 4.25 15.72
CA LYS A 195 4.73 5.03 16.21
C LYS A 195 3.45 4.68 15.44
N THR A 196 3.52 4.66 14.11
CA THR A 196 2.36 4.36 13.26
C THR A 196 1.82 2.94 13.54
N VAL A 197 2.71 1.96 13.66
CA VAL A 197 2.32 0.57 14.00
C VAL A 197 1.67 0.51 15.38
N LEU A 198 2.25 1.16 16.39
CA LEU A 198 1.73 1.17 17.76
C LEU A 198 0.37 1.89 17.89
N GLN A 199 0.06 2.83 17.01
CA GLN A 199 -1.24 3.50 16.99
C GLN A 199 -2.37 2.60 16.45
N CYS A 200 -2.02 1.47 15.82
CA CYS A 200 -2.96 0.50 15.27
C CYS A 200 -3.22 -0.69 16.21
N VAL A 201 -2.50 -0.78 17.33
CA VAL A 201 -2.64 -1.82 18.36
C VAL A 201 -3.39 -1.26 19.55
#